data_5b44b7eb8abb20a7de219d0e7786c61c
#
_entry.id   5b44b7eb8abb20a7de219d0e7786c61c
#
_cell.length_a   1.000
_cell.length_b   1.000
_cell.length_c   1.000
_cell.angle_alpha   90.00
_cell.angle_beta   90.00
_cell.angle_gamma   90.00
#
_symmetry.space_group_name_H-M   'P 1'
#
loop_
_entity.id
_entity.type
_entity.pdbx_description
1 polymer ?
#
loop_
_entity_poly.entity_id
_entity_poly.type
_entity_poly.pdbx_seq_one_letter_code
_entity_poly.pdbx_strand_id
1 'polypeptide(L)'
;MALPDFSMRQLLEAGCHFGHQAHRWNPKMNQYIFGVRNNIHILDLAQTVPMLHRALVAVSDTVAKGGRVLFVGTKRQAQEGIAAGAKQCAQYYVNSRWLGGTMTNWKTVSGSISRLRKLDEALANGGAGYTKKEALTLAREKDKLERALGGIKDMGGVPDLMFVIDTNKEAIAILEARRLGIPVVAIVDTNCDPDGITYPIPGNDDAGRAITLYCDLIARAAIDGIGRAQGSSGIDLGASEKPMVEDIPEAAAPAGVERLAGPRGPADELIKLTGVSPEIEKQLNDLGIFHFWQVAGFTPSDAAEIGDSVGPPGRVQGWIDQAKTLVDAEAA
;
A
#
# COMPACT_ATOMS: atom_id res chain seq x y z
N MET A 1 11.75 10.22 -1.40
CA MET A 1 11.34 9.87 -2.76
C MET A 1 11.36 11.13 -3.60
N ALA A 2 11.46 11.05 -4.92
CA ALA A 2 11.44 12.23 -5.79
C ALA A 2 10.01 12.46 -6.34
N LEU A 3 9.67 13.72 -6.62
CA LEU A 3 8.44 14.06 -7.32
C LEU A 3 8.25 13.18 -8.57
N PRO A 4 7.02 12.82 -8.94
CA PRO A 4 6.78 12.00 -10.11
C PRO A 4 7.32 12.67 -11.37
N ASP A 5 8.15 11.95 -12.10
CA ASP A 5 8.66 12.38 -13.40
C ASP A 5 7.62 12.07 -14.50
N PHE A 6 7.45 12.99 -15.40
CA PHE A 6 6.57 12.87 -16.56
C PHE A 6 7.12 13.64 -17.77
N SER A 7 6.85 13.15 -18.95
CA SER A 7 7.32 13.76 -20.20
C SER A 7 6.17 14.38 -20.98
N MET A 8 6.49 15.38 -21.81
CA MET A 8 5.54 15.96 -22.77
C MET A 8 4.98 14.89 -23.72
N ARG A 9 5.79 13.87 -24.05
CA ARG A 9 5.36 12.75 -24.89
C ARG A 9 4.24 11.94 -24.23
N GLN A 10 4.32 11.65 -22.94
CA GLN A 10 3.27 10.96 -22.20
C GLN A 10 1.96 11.77 -22.18
N LEU A 11 2.05 13.10 -21.99
CA LEU A 11 0.88 13.98 -22.08
C LEU A 11 0.25 13.96 -23.47
N LEU A 12 1.08 13.97 -24.53
CA LEU A 12 0.62 13.88 -25.91
C LEU A 12 -0.08 12.54 -26.20
N GLU A 13 0.51 11.42 -25.80
CA GLU A 13 -0.02 10.06 -25.98
C GLU A 13 -1.33 9.84 -25.18
N ALA A 14 -1.46 10.45 -24.02
CA ALA A 14 -2.70 10.46 -23.24
C ALA A 14 -3.80 11.35 -23.83
N GLY A 15 -3.45 12.24 -24.79
CA GLY A 15 -4.39 13.15 -25.42
C GLY A 15 -4.73 14.39 -24.59
N CYS A 16 -3.82 14.81 -23.70
CA CYS A 16 -4.00 15.98 -22.83
C CYS A 16 -4.09 17.31 -23.60
N HIS A 17 -3.57 17.32 -24.84
CA HIS A 17 -3.55 18.51 -25.72
C HIS A 17 -4.87 18.79 -26.45
N PHE A 18 -5.81 17.84 -26.45
CA PHE A 18 -7.10 18.06 -27.07
C PHE A 18 -8.01 18.86 -26.15
N GLY A 19 -8.56 19.95 -26.66
CA GLY A 19 -9.59 20.72 -26.00
C GLY A 19 -10.97 20.45 -26.61
N HIS A 20 -11.90 21.34 -26.33
CA HIS A 20 -13.27 21.30 -26.86
C HIS A 20 -13.37 21.88 -28.28
N GLN A 21 -14.53 21.71 -28.89
CA GLN A 21 -14.87 22.27 -30.18
C GLN A 21 -14.75 23.81 -30.16
N ALA A 22 -14.25 24.41 -31.24
CA ALA A 22 -13.91 25.84 -31.33
C ALA A 22 -15.05 26.79 -30.90
N HIS A 23 -16.32 26.43 -31.15
CA HIS A 23 -17.45 27.27 -30.77
C HIS A 23 -17.82 27.29 -29.30
N ARG A 24 -17.22 26.36 -28.48
CA ARG A 24 -17.51 26.23 -27.04
C ARG A 24 -16.43 26.84 -26.14
N TRP A 25 -15.44 27.48 -26.72
CA TRP A 25 -14.29 27.96 -25.97
C TRP A 25 -14.60 29.17 -25.08
N ASN A 26 -13.81 29.34 -24.04
CA ASN A 26 -13.82 30.55 -23.23
C ASN A 26 -12.67 31.47 -23.68
N PRO A 27 -12.94 32.77 -23.99
CA PRO A 27 -11.91 33.72 -24.40
C PRO A 27 -10.74 33.86 -23.41
N LYS A 28 -10.96 33.67 -22.11
CA LYS A 28 -9.92 33.70 -21.08
C LYS A 28 -8.88 32.61 -21.25
N MET A 29 -9.22 31.51 -21.94
CA MET A 29 -8.31 30.41 -22.24
C MET A 29 -7.40 30.68 -23.45
N ASN A 30 -7.56 31.81 -24.14
CA ASN A 30 -6.79 32.13 -25.34
C ASN A 30 -5.26 31.97 -25.15
N GLN A 31 -4.75 32.37 -24.00
CA GLN A 31 -3.31 32.27 -23.68
C GLN A 31 -2.76 30.84 -23.62
N TYR A 32 -3.63 29.85 -23.42
CA TYR A 32 -3.25 28.42 -23.29
C TYR A 32 -3.53 27.61 -24.56
N ILE A 33 -4.12 28.24 -25.58
CA ILE A 33 -4.48 27.59 -26.84
C ILE A 33 -3.35 27.78 -27.85
N PHE A 34 -2.80 26.65 -28.32
CA PHE A 34 -1.78 26.62 -29.38
C PHE A 34 -2.39 26.95 -30.76
N GLY A 35 -3.61 26.46 -31.03
CA GLY A 35 -4.28 26.64 -32.30
C GLY A 35 -5.57 25.83 -32.44
N VAL A 36 -6.10 25.74 -33.63
CA VAL A 36 -7.31 24.97 -33.95
C VAL A 36 -7.01 24.01 -35.09
N ARG A 37 -7.41 22.76 -34.93
CA ARG A 37 -7.34 21.72 -35.96
C ARG A 37 -8.64 20.92 -35.99
N ASN A 38 -9.22 20.78 -37.18
CA ASN A 38 -10.50 20.06 -37.36
C ASN A 38 -11.62 20.59 -36.44
N ASN A 39 -11.75 21.91 -36.28
CA ASN A 39 -12.70 22.54 -35.35
C ASN A 39 -12.53 22.22 -33.88
N ILE A 40 -11.39 21.66 -33.47
CA ILE A 40 -11.04 21.37 -32.08
C ILE A 40 -9.85 22.25 -31.68
N HIS A 41 -9.93 22.90 -30.54
CA HIS A 41 -8.81 23.62 -29.96
C HIS A 41 -7.71 22.64 -29.50
N ILE A 42 -6.47 23.04 -29.74
CA ILE A 42 -5.28 22.33 -29.26
C ILE A 42 -4.65 23.18 -28.16
N LEU A 43 -4.46 22.59 -27.01
CA LEU A 43 -3.80 23.19 -25.85
C LEU A 43 -2.28 23.15 -26.00
N ASP A 44 -1.60 24.19 -25.51
CA ASP A 44 -0.15 24.28 -25.53
C ASP A 44 0.47 23.49 -24.38
N LEU A 45 0.98 22.31 -24.68
CA LEU A 45 1.65 21.45 -23.69
C LEU A 45 2.95 22.06 -23.15
N ALA A 46 3.59 22.97 -23.86
CA ALA A 46 4.78 23.65 -23.37
C ALA A 46 4.48 24.51 -22.13
N GLN A 47 3.25 25.04 -22.04
CA GLN A 47 2.76 25.73 -20.86
C GLN A 47 2.19 24.76 -19.81
N THR A 48 1.51 23.69 -20.24
CA THR A 48 0.94 22.70 -19.34
C THR A 48 2.00 22.03 -18.46
N VAL A 49 3.15 21.64 -19.03
CA VAL A 49 4.22 20.93 -18.30
C VAL A 49 4.70 21.70 -17.05
N PRO A 50 5.16 22.98 -17.14
CA PRO A 50 5.61 23.71 -15.96
C PRO A 50 4.47 24.02 -14.98
N MET A 51 3.23 24.19 -15.46
CA MET A 51 2.08 24.45 -14.59
C MET A 51 1.69 23.18 -13.80
N LEU A 52 1.69 22.03 -14.46
CA LEU A 52 1.48 20.73 -13.82
C LEU A 52 2.58 20.45 -12.78
N HIS A 53 3.85 20.69 -13.12
CA HIS A 53 4.95 20.50 -12.16
C HIS A 53 4.76 21.37 -10.91
N ARG A 54 4.40 22.64 -11.04
CA ARG A 54 4.10 23.52 -9.90
C ARG A 54 2.95 22.99 -9.05
N ALA A 55 1.92 22.44 -9.68
CA ALA A 55 0.80 21.81 -8.97
C ALA A 55 1.23 20.58 -8.19
N LEU A 56 2.07 19.71 -8.77
CA LEU A 56 2.61 18.52 -8.10
C LEU A 56 3.46 18.90 -6.89
N VAL A 57 4.29 19.93 -7.00
CA VAL A 57 5.06 20.48 -5.85
C VAL A 57 4.11 20.94 -4.74
N ALA A 58 3.06 21.71 -5.09
CA ALA A 58 2.10 22.20 -4.10
C ALA A 58 1.35 21.08 -3.38
N VAL A 59 0.99 20.01 -4.11
CA VAL A 59 0.37 18.81 -3.52
C VAL A 59 1.33 18.10 -2.56
N SER A 60 2.57 17.83 -3.00
CA SER A 60 3.58 17.19 -2.16
C SER A 60 3.90 18.00 -0.90
N ASP A 61 4.04 19.32 -1.03
CA ASP A 61 4.32 20.21 0.11
C ASP A 61 3.15 20.31 1.09
N THR A 62 1.91 20.27 0.60
CA THR A 62 0.72 20.25 1.46
C THR A 62 0.66 18.96 2.28
N VAL A 63 0.85 17.83 1.62
CA VAL A 63 0.82 16.52 2.29
C VAL A 63 2.02 16.34 3.23
N ALA A 64 3.21 16.84 2.87
CA ALA A 64 4.40 16.81 3.73
C ALA A 64 4.20 17.56 5.05
N LYS A 65 3.32 18.56 5.08
CA LYS A 65 2.91 19.30 6.29
C LYS A 65 1.78 18.59 7.06
N GLY A 66 1.37 17.39 6.66
CA GLY A 66 0.22 16.67 7.24
C GLY A 66 -1.14 17.17 6.72
N GLY A 67 -1.17 17.98 5.67
CA GLY A 67 -2.40 18.49 5.07
C GLY A 67 -3.16 17.42 4.29
N ARG A 68 -4.47 17.62 4.17
CA ARG A 68 -5.40 16.72 3.50
C ARG A 68 -5.72 17.22 2.10
N VAL A 69 -5.69 16.32 1.14
CA VAL A 69 -6.03 16.61 -0.26
C VAL A 69 -7.39 16.00 -0.60
N LEU A 70 -8.29 16.80 -1.16
CA LEU A 70 -9.59 16.34 -1.61
C LEU A 70 -9.62 16.27 -3.14
N PHE A 71 -9.81 15.08 -3.67
CA PHE A 71 -9.98 14.83 -5.10
C PHE A 71 -11.46 14.98 -5.47
N VAL A 72 -11.77 15.83 -6.45
CA VAL A 72 -13.14 16.14 -6.86
C VAL A 72 -13.30 15.94 -8.36
N GLY A 73 -14.27 15.15 -8.75
CA GLY A 73 -14.61 14.92 -10.14
C GLY A 73 -15.86 14.08 -10.28
N THR A 74 -17.00 14.74 -10.54
CA THR A 74 -18.29 14.09 -10.70
C THR A 74 -18.62 13.74 -12.15
N LYS A 75 -17.75 14.09 -13.09
CA LYS A 75 -17.86 13.71 -14.50
C LYS A 75 -17.75 12.19 -14.64
N ARG A 76 -18.61 11.57 -15.44
CA ARG A 76 -18.66 10.11 -15.60
C ARG A 76 -17.30 9.49 -15.91
N GLN A 77 -16.53 10.16 -16.78
CA GLN A 77 -15.18 9.71 -17.16
C GLN A 77 -14.15 9.83 -16.03
N ALA A 78 -14.38 10.74 -15.06
CA ALA A 78 -13.46 11.01 -13.96
C ALA A 78 -13.76 10.20 -12.70
N GLN A 79 -14.98 9.72 -12.51
CA GLN A 79 -15.45 9.10 -11.28
C GLN A 79 -14.55 7.96 -10.76
N GLU A 80 -14.12 7.09 -11.67
CA GLU A 80 -13.29 5.94 -11.32
C GLU A 80 -11.83 6.37 -11.05
N GLY A 81 -11.25 7.19 -11.93
CA GLY A 81 -9.88 7.69 -11.80
C GLY A 81 -9.67 8.49 -10.51
N ILE A 82 -10.61 9.37 -10.17
CA ILE A 82 -10.62 10.16 -8.92
C ILE A 82 -10.63 9.25 -7.69
N ALA A 83 -11.52 8.26 -7.66
CA ALA A 83 -11.60 7.33 -6.52
C ALA A 83 -10.35 6.45 -6.40
N ALA A 84 -9.82 5.95 -7.53
CA ALA A 84 -8.61 5.14 -7.55
C ALA A 84 -7.39 5.93 -7.10
N GLY A 85 -7.16 7.13 -7.66
CA GLY A 85 -6.03 7.99 -7.29
C GLY A 85 -6.06 8.40 -5.82
N ALA A 86 -7.21 8.80 -5.29
CA ALA A 86 -7.33 9.17 -3.88
C ALA A 86 -7.08 7.99 -2.94
N LYS A 87 -7.58 6.80 -3.26
CA LYS A 87 -7.34 5.57 -2.46
C LYS A 87 -5.87 5.16 -2.49
N GLN A 88 -5.19 5.30 -3.63
CA GLN A 88 -3.77 4.96 -3.79
C GLN A 88 -2.86 5.77 -2.85
N CYS A 89 -3.21 7.02 -2.56
CA CYS A 89 -2.43 7.91 -1.70
C CYS A 89 -3.08 8.15 -0.34
N ALA A 90 -4.06 7.34 0.07
CA ALA A 90 -4.80 7.48 1.32
C ALA A 90 -5.37 8.89 1.54
N GLN A 91 -5.83 9.53 0.46
CA GLN A 91 -6.49 10.83 0.48
C GLN A 91 -8.00 10.70 0.23
N TYR A 92 -8.71 11.79 0.24
CA TYR A 92 -10.17 11.85 0.23
C TYR A 92 -10.70 12.19 -1.15
N TYR A 93 -11.95 11.79 -1.45
CA TYR A 93 -12.54 12.04 -2.75
C TYR A 93 -14.04 12.27 -2.74
N VAL A 94 -14.53 13.01 -3.74
CA VAL A 94 -15.94 13.15 -4.10
C VAL A 94 -16.05 12.87 -5.61
N ASN A 95 -16.65 11.73 -5.95
CA ASN A 95 -16.74 11.25 -7.34
C ASN A 95 -18.18 11.08 -7.86
N SER A 96 -19.19 11.31 -7.04
CA SER A 96 -20.59 11.11 -7.45
C SER A 96 -21.32 12.45 -7.66
N ARG A 97 -21.59 13.16 -6.60
CA ARG A 97 -22.26 14.48 -6.64
C ARG A 97 -21.72 15.37 -5.55
N TRP A 98 -21.33 16.58 -5.91
CA TRP A 98 -21.03 17.60 -4.91
C TRP A 98 -22.30 18.08 -4.23
N LEU A 99 -22.37 17.97 -2.93
CA LEU A 99 -23.47 18.53 -2.15
C LEU A 99 -23.16 19.99 -1.81
N GLY A 100 -24.04 20.91 -2.16
CA GLY A 100 -23.84 22.31 -1.81
C GLY A 100 -23.67 22.47 -0.29
N GLY A 101 -22.62 23.19 0.13
CA GLY A 101 -22.26 23.32 1.54
C GLY A 101 -21.36 22.19 2.08
N THR A 102 -20.81 21.34 1.23
CA THR A 102 -19.93 20.23 1.69
C THR A 102 -18.78 20.75 2.53
N MET A 103 -18.16 21.85 2.19
CA MET A 103 -17.07 22.46 2.97
C MET A 103 -17.54 23.64 3.83
N THR A 104 -18.36 24.50 3.27
CA THR A 104 -18.85 25.71 3.97
C THR A 104 -19.84 25.42 5.09
N ASN A 105 -20.51 24.27 5.06
CA ASN A 105 -21.41 23.79 6.11
C ASN A 105 -20.99 22.41 6.63
N TRP A 106 -19.70 22.26 6.93
CA TRP A 106 -19.10 20.99 7.39
C TRP A 106 -19.80 20.38 8.60
N LYS A 107 -20.32 21.22 9.50
CA LYS A 107 -21.06 20.76 10.70
C LYS A 107 -22.27 19.88 10.33
N THR A 108 -23.05 20.29 9.33
CA THR A 108 -24.21 19.52 8.85
C THR A 108 -23.77 18.26 8.11
N VAL A 109 -22.71 18.36 7.29
CA VAL A 109 -22.17 17.21 6.54
C VAL A 109 -21.59 16.17 7.48
N SER A 110 -20.87 16.57 8.53
CA SER A 110 -20.35 15.66 9.56
C SER A 110 -21.46 14.93 10.32
N GLY A 111 -22.61 15.58 10.53
CA GLY A 111 -23.81 14.93 11.06
C GLY A 111 -24.33 13.80 10.12
N SER A 112 -24.32 14.06 8.80
CA SER A 112 -24.69 13.04 7.81
C SER A 112 -23.68 11.89 7.75
N ILE A 113 -22.38 12.19 7.89
CA ILE A 113 -21.32 11.17 8.00
C ILE A 113 -21.49 10.32 9.26
N SER A 114 -21.82 10.95 10.41
CA SER A 114 -22.12 10.22 11.64
C SER A 114 -23.36 9.31 11.47
N ARG A 115 -24.36 9.75 10.74
CA ARG A 115 -25.52 8.91 10.38
C ARG A 115 -25.10 7.72 9.52
N LEU A 116 -24.23 7.93 8.52
CA LEU A 116 -23.70 6.86 7.68
C LEU A 116 -22.98 5.80 8.54
N ARG A 117 -22.10 6.20 9.45
CA ARG A 117 -21.37 5.28 10.34
C ARG A 117 -22.34 4.48 11.23
N LYS A 118 -23.36 5.11 11.79
CA LYS A 118 -24.41 4.40 12.56
C LYS A 118 -25.18 3.37 11.72
N LEU A 119 -25.43 3.67 10.44
CA LEU A 119 -26.05 2.72 9.52
C LEU A 119 -25.11 1.56 9.19
N ASP A 120 -23.81 1.83 9.03
CA ASP A 120 -22.79 0.78 8.85
C ASP A 120 -22.76 -0.18 10.04
N GLU A 121 -22.73 0.35 11.26
CA GLU A 121 -22.75 -0.42 12.51
C GLU A 121 -24.05 -1.24 12.66
N ALA A 122 -25.20 -0.61 12.40
CA ALA A 122 -26.50 -1.27 12.51
C ALA A 122 -26.68 -2.43 11.51
N LEU A 123 -26.09 -2.32 10.33
CA LEU A 123 -26.16 -3.34 9.27
C LEU A 123 -25.00 -4.35 9.32
N ALA A 124 -23.92 -4.08 10.05
CA ALA A 124 -22.76 -4.97 10.14
C ALA A 124 -23.14 -6.36 10.69
N ASN A 125 -24.11 -6.43 11.62
CA ASN A 125 -24.60 -7.66 12.22
C ASN A 125 -25.81 -8.28 11.44
N GLY A 126 -25.90 -8.03 10.13
CA GLY A 126 -26.99 -8.54 9.30
C GLY A 126 -28.35 -7.91 9.60
N GLY A 127 -28.38 -6.75 10.31
CA GLY A 127 -29.61 -6.07 10.68
C GLY A 127 -30.40 -6.80 11.81
N ALA A 128 -29.67 -7.49 12.69
CA ALA A 128 -30.30 -8.15 13.85
C ALA A 128 -31.12 -7.14 14.67
N GLY A 129 -32.39 -7.45 14.90
CA GLY A 129 -33.34 -6.56 15.58
C GLY A 129 -34.24 -5.72 14.66
N TYR A 130 -34.02 -5.74 13.34
CA TYR A 130 -34.88 -5.07 12.37
C TYR A 130 -35.72 -6.07 11.58
N THR A 131 -36.91 -5.67 11.17
CA THR A 131 -37.68 -6.44 10.18
C THR A 131 -37.00 -6.39 8.80
N LYS A 132 -37.25 -7.37 7.94
CA LYS A 132 -36.69 -7.41 6.56
C LYS A 132 -36.96 -6.11 5.78
N LYS A 133 -38.12 -5.51 5.97
CA LYS A 133 -38.52 -4.25 5.31
C LYS A 133 -37.71 -3.06 5.84
N GLU A 134 -37.51 -2.97 7.14
CA GLU A 134 -36.71 -1.92 7.77
C GLU A 134 -35.24 -2.04 7.37
N ALA A 135 -34.66 -3.25 7.46
CA ALA A 135 -33.28 -3.50 7.04
C ALA A 135 -33.05 -3.10 5.57
N LEU A 136 -33.98 -3.40 4.66
CA LEU A 136 -33.88 -2.97 3.27
C LEU A 136 -33.95 -1.44 3.12
N THR A 137 -34.77 -0.77 3.92
CA THR A 137 -34.89 0.70 3.90
C THR A 137 -33.60 1.34 4.40
N LEU A 138 -33.03 0.86 5.51
CA LEU A 138 -31.75 1.29 6.05
C LEU A 138 -30.59 1.04 5.08
N ALA A 139 -30.56 -0.12 4.41
CA ALA A 139 -29.56 -0.43 3.38
C ALA A 139 -29.60 0.56 2.21
N ARG A 140 -30.79 0.89 1.71
CA ARG A 140 -30.95 1.90 0.65
C ARG A 140 -30.52 3.31 1.09
N GLU A 141 -30.81 3.68 2.33
CA GLU A 141 -30.34 4.95 2.92
C GLU A 141 -28.81 4.97 3.01
N LYS A 142 -28.20 3.89 3.51
CA LYS A 142 -26.76 3.70 3.57
C LYS A 142 -26.13 3.84 2.19
N ASP A 143 -26.62 3.10 1.17
CA ASP A 143 -26.08 3.14 -0.19
C ASP A 143 -26.12 4.55 -0.81
N LYS A 144 -27.19 5.32 -0.51
CA LYS A 144 -27.34 6.71 -0.96
C LYS A 144 -26.29 7.61 -0.31
N LEU A 145 -26.09 7.48 1.01
CA LEU A 145 -25.10 8.27 1.75
C LEU A 145 -23.66 7.85 1.39
N GLU A 146 -23.39 6.57 1.24
CA GLU A 146 -22.06 6.03 0.86
C GLU A 146 -21.63 6.55 -0.51
N ARG A 147 -22.53 6.61 -1.50
CA ARG A 147 -22.22 7.20 -2.81
C ARG A 147 -21.85 8.68 -2.73
N ALA A 148 -22.48 9.43 -1.84
CA ALA A 148 -22.26 10.87 -1.75
C ALA A 148 -21.10 11.25 -0.83
N LEU A 149 -20.92 10.53 0.29
CA LEU A 149 -20.05 10.90 1.40
C LEU A 149 -18.97 9.86 1.71
N GLY A 150 -19.03 8.66 1.11
CA GLY A 150 -18.12 7.56 1.41
C GLY A 150 -16.64 7.93 1.27
N GLY A 151 -16.29 8.72 0.26
CA GLY A 151 -14.91 9.16 0.04
C GLY A 151 -14.40 10.22 1.01
N ILE A 152 -15.27 10.84 1.83
CA ILE A 152 -14.91 11.87 2.81
C ILE A 152 -15.27 11.49 4.24
N LYS A 153 -15.73 10.25 4.47
CA LYS A 153 -16.20 9.81 5.80
C LYS A 153 -15.11 9.89 6.88
N ASP A 154 -13.85 9.72 6.51
CA ASP A 154 -12.70 9.72 7.43
C ASP A 154 -11.88 11.01 7.40
N MET A 155 -12.32 12.02 6.64
CA MET A 155 -11.58 13.28 6.47
C MET A 155 -11.48 14.12 7.75
N GLY A 156 -12.49 14.05 8.62
CA GLY A 156 -12.47 14.71 9.95
C GLY A 156 -12.61 16.24 9.95
N GLY A 157 -12.49 16.91 8.80
CA GLY A 157 -12.59 18.38 8.67
C GLY A 157 -12.53 18.82 7.22
N VAL A 158 -12.39 20.11 6.95
CA VAL A 158 -12.19 20.65 5.61
C VAL A 158 -10.79 20.29 5.09
N PRO A 159 -10.60 20.11 3.78
CA PRO A 159 -9.29 19.83 3.19
C PRO A 159 -8.40 21.06 3.16
N ASP A 160 -7.08 20.82 3.08
CA ASP A 160 -6.06 21.87 2.98
C ASP A 160 -5.72 22.20 1.53
N LEU A 161 -6.02 21.31 0.59
CA LEU A 161 -5.89 21.49 -0.86
C LEU A 161 -6.97 20.68 -1.57
N MET A 162 -7.47 21.22 -2.69
CA MET A 162 -8.47 20.56 -3.52
C MET A 162 -7.93 20.33 -4.94
N PHE A 163 -8.04 19.09 -5.45
CA PHE A 163 -7.76 18.75 -6.84
C PHE A 163 -9.08 18.51 -7.58
N VAL A 164 -9.30 19.23 -8.70
CA VAL A 164 -10.58 19.25 -9.41
C VAL A 164 -10.40 18.88 -10.88
N ILE A 165 -11.29 18.05 -11.39
CA ILE A 165 -11.43 17.76 -12.81
C ILE A 165 -12.77 18.30 -13.28
N ASP A 166 -12.76 19.08 -14.37
CA ASP A 166 -13.90 19.79 -14.95
C ASP A 166 -14.44 20.92 -14.05
N THR A 167 -13.83 22.10 -14.19
CA THR A 167 -14.15 23.28 -13.38
C THR A 167 -15.57 23.81 -13.61
N ASN A 168 -16.15 23.60 -14.80
CA ASN A 168 -17.52 24.02 -15.09
C ASN A 168 -18.53 23.22 -14.30
N LYS A 169 -18.32 21.90 -14.20
CA LYS A 169 -19.20 21.00 -13.47
C LYS A 169 -19.08 21.16 -11.96
N GLU A 170 -17.86 21.38 -11.49
CA GLU A 170 -17.53 21.53 -10.08
C GLU A 170 -17.46 23.00 -9.61
N ALA A 171 -18.13 23.91 -10.31
CA ALA A 171 -18.12 25.34 -10.01
C ALA A 171 -18.51 25.66 -8.55
N ILE A 172 -19.47 24.91 -7.98
CA ILE A 172 -19.92 25.09 -6.59
C ILE A 172 -18.76 24.72 -5.63
N ALA A 173 -18.05 23.62 -5.88
CA ALA A 173 -16.93 23.20 -5.07
C ALA A 173 -15.80 24.24 -5.07
N ILE A 174 -15.49 24.80 -6.25
CA ILE A 174 -14.47 25.86 -6.41
C ILE A 174 -14.88 27.14 -5.69
N LEU A 175 -16.16 27.55 -5.76
CA LEU A 175 -16.66 28.71 -5.04
C LEU A 175 -16.57 28.51 -3.52
N GLU A 176 -16.89 27.32 -3.02
CA GLU A 176 -16.74 27.01 -1.59
C GLU A 176 -15.27 27.03 -1.16
N ALA A 177 -14.35 26.45 -1.95
CA ALA A 177 -12.93 26.48 -1.68
C ALA A 177 -12.39 27.92 -1.61
N ARG A 178 -12.75 28.76 -2.60
CA ARG A 178 -12.40 30.20 -2.60
C ARG A 178 -12.88 30.93 -1.35
N ARG A 179 -14.14 30.67 -0.92
CA ARG A 179 -14.71 31.28 0.27
C ARG A 179 -13.96 30.91 1.55
N LEU A 180 -13.41 29.71 1.60
CA LEU A 180 -12.64 29.20 2.74
C LEU A 180 -11.14 29.44 2.62
N GLY A 181 -10.66 30.02 1.50
CA GLY A 181 -9.23 30.24 1.26
C GLY A 181 -8.43 28.95 0.97
N ILE A 182 -9.11 27.86 0.55
CA ILE A 182 -8.49 26.59 0.22
C ILE A 182 -7.90 26.66 -1.18
N PRO A 183 -6.59 26.38 -1.36
CA PRO A 183 -5.97 26.37 -2.69
C PRO A 183 -6.55 25.26 -3.57
N VAL A 184 -6.79 25.60 -4.83
CA VAL A 184 -7.38 24.71 -5.83
C VAL A 184 -6.37 24.41 -6.93
N VAL A 185 -6.07 23.14 -7.14
CA VAL A 185 -5.41 22.59 -8.33
C VAL A 185 -6.52 22.11 -9.26
N ALA A 186 -6.61 22.59 -10.48
CA ALA A 186 -7.66 22.16 -11.39
C ALA A 186 -7.17 21.94 -12.82
N ILE A 187 -7.70 20.88 -13.43
CA ILE A 187 -7.58 20.68 -14.88
C ILE A 187 -8.58 21.63 -15.55
N VAL A 188 -8.06 22.47 -16.44
CA VAL A 188 -8.81 23.54 -17.10
C VAL A 188 -8.80 23.29 -18.60
N ASP A 189 -9.96 22.91 -19.15
CA ASP A 189 -10.11 22.74 -20.60
C ASP A 189 -10.47 24.07 -21.25
N THR A 190 -10.49 24.11 -22.56
CA THR A 190 -10.70 25.32 -23.38
C THR A 190 -12.05 26.00 -23.19
N ASN A 191 -13.08 25.33 -22.69
CA ASN A 191 -14.41 25.84 -22.35
C ASN A 191 -14.53 26.35 -20.90
N CYS A 192 -13.48 26.24 -20.10
CA CYS A 192 -13.49 26.55 -18.67
C CYS A 192 -13.05 27.99 -18.37
N ASP A 193 -13.38 28.48 -17.20
CA ASP A 193 -12.87 29.74 -16.65
C ASP A 193 -11.69 29.47 -15.70
N PRO A 194 -10.47 29.95 -15.99
CA PRO A 194 -9.31 29.76 -15.13
C PRO A 194 -9.32 30.67 -13.90
N ASP A 195 -10.21 31.66 -13.82
CA ASP A 195 -10.22 32.63 -12.75
C ASP A 195 -10.57 32.03 -11.40
N GLY A 196 -9.74 32.33 -10.41
CA GLY A 196 -9.94 31.87 -9.03
C GLY A 196 -9.43 30.45 -8.76
N ILE A 197 -8.67 29.89 -9.69
CA ILE A 197 -7.93 28.64 -9.51
C ILE A 197 -6.50 28.98 -9.15
N THR A 198 -6.00 28.43 -8.05
CA THR A 198 -4.64 28.73 -7.55
C THR A 198 -3.57 28.11 -8.46
N TYR A 199 -3.80 26.89 -8.90
CA TYR A 199 -2.90 26.13 -9.77
C TYR A 199 -3.67 25.58 -10.96
N PRO A 200 -3.92 26.41 -12.00
CA PRO A 200 -4.58 25.93 -13.20
C PRO A 200 -3.62 25.06 -14.01
N ILE A 201 -4.12 23.96 -14.55
CA ILE A 201 -3.41 23.04 -15.42
C ILE A 201 -4.20 22.96 -16.73
N PRO A 202 -3.78 23.63 -17.79
CA PRO A 202 -4.45 23.53 -19.09
C PRO A 202 -4.38 22.09 -19.60
N GLY A 203 -5.53 21.48 -19.85
CA GLY A 203 -5.55 20.08 -20.23
C GLY A 203 -6.95 19.55 -20.51
N ASN A 204 -7.00 18.39 -21.17
CA ASN A 204 -8.22 17.70 -21.53
C ASN A 204 -8.90 17.06 -20.30
N ASP A 205 -10.15 17.40 -20.06
CA ASP A 205 -10.96 16.88 -18.96
C ASP A 205 -11.99 15.82 -19.41
N ASP A 206 -12.01 15.46 -20.71
CA ASP A 206 -12.93 14.49 -21.30
C ASP A 206 -12.28 13.11 -21.53
N ALA A 207 -11.00 13.06 -21.89
CA ALA A 207 -10.33 11.83 -22.24
C ALA A 207 -9.98 11.00 -20.99
N GLY A 208 -10.54 9.80 -20.87
CA GLY A 208 -10.28 8.91 -19.72
C GLY A 208 -8.80 8.65 -19.47
N ARG A 209 -7.98 8.48 -20.54
CA ARG A 209 -6.52 8.32 -20.43
C ARG A 209 -5.82 9.54 -19.84
N ALA A 210 -6.23 10.76 -20.23
CA ALA A 210 -5.69 12.00 -19.70
C ALA A 210 -6.05 12.14 -18.21
N ILE A 211 -7.32 11.89 -17.86
CA ILE A 211 -7.82 11.92 -16.50
C ILE A 211 -7.06 10.93 -15.60
N THR A 212 -6.87 9.69 -16.05
CA THR A 212 -6.12 8.67 -15.31
C THR A 212 -4.67 9.11 -15.08
N LEU A 213 -4.02 9.68 -16.10
CA LEU A 213 -2.65 10.20 -15.98
C LEU A 213 -2.55 11.31 -14.94
N TYR A 214 -3.48 12.30 -14.96
CA TYR A 214 -3.48 13.36 -13.96
C TYR A 214 -3.71 12.82 -12.55
N CYS A 215 -4.68 11.93 -12.36
CA CYS A 215 -4.95 11.33 -11.06
C CYS A 215 -3.74 10.54 -10.52
N ASP A 216 -3.04 9.78 -11.39
CA ASP A 216 -1.84 9.04 -11.02
C ASP A 216 -0.68 9.97 -10.63
N LEU A 217 -0.43 11.03 -11.40
CA LEU A 217 0.62 12.00 -11.09
C LEU A 217 0.35 12.74 -9.76
N ILE A 218 -0.89 13.17 -9.52
CA ILE A 218 -1.28 13.82 -8.25
C ILE A 218 -1.18 12.83 -7.09
N ALA A 219 -1.59 11.57 -7.27
CA ALA A 219 -1.48 10.55 -6.24
C ALA A 219 -0.02 10.25 -5.87
N ARG A 220 0.86 10.14 -6.87
CA ARG A 220 2.30 9.96 -6.63
C ARG A 220 2.94 11.16 -5.93
N ALA A 221 2.54 12.38 -6.28
CA ALA A 221 3.00 13.59 -5.58
C ALA A 221 2.55 13.61 -4.12
N ALA A 222 1.33 13.15 -3.83
CA ALA A 222 0.86 13.00 -2.46
C ALA A 222 1.64 11.93 -1.69
N ILE A 223 1.95 10.79 -2.32
CA ILE A 223 2.79 9.72 -1.74
C ILE A 223 4.20 10.24 -1.44
N ASP A 224 4.80 11.02 -2.35
CA ASP A 224 6.09 11.68 -2.10
C ASP A 224 6.01 12.60 -0.87
N GLY A 225 4.93 13.38 -0.75
CA GLY A 225 4.67 14.22 0.42
C GLY A 225 4.61 13.42 1.73
N ILE A 226 3.91 12.27 1.73
CA ILE A 226 3.85 11.35 2.88
C ILE A 226 5.25 10.86 3.24
N GLY A 227 6.03 10.41 2.24
CA GLY A 227 7.41 9.96 2.45
C GLY A 227 8.33 11.05 3.02
N ARG A 228 8.17 12.30 2.56
CA ARG A 228 8.90 13.47 3.09
C ARG A 228 8.50 13.79 4.54
N ALA A 229 7.21 13.71 4.87
CA ALA A 229 6.73 13.90 6.24
C ALA A 229 7.32 12.87 7.20
N GLN A 230 7.37 11.61 6.81
CA GLN A 230 7.95 10.51 7.59
C GLN A 230 9.47 10.68 7.76
N GLY A 231 10.19 11.03 6.69
CA GLY A 231 11.62 11.29 6.75
C GLY A 231 11.99 12.50 7.64
N SER A 232 11.14 13.54 7.66
CA SER A 232 11.35 14.72 8.51
C SER A 232 11.01 14.48 9.99
N SER A 233 10.13 13.54 10.30
CA SER A 233 9.79 13.17 11.68
C SER A 233 10.82 12.25 12.34
N GLY A 234 11.91 11.92 11.65
CA GLY A 234 12.96 11.05 12.17
C GLY A 234 12.53 9.60 12.42
N ILE A 235 11.33 9.23 11.98
CA ILE A 235 10.87 7.86 11.99
C ILE A 235 11.50 7.17 10.78
N ASP A 236 12.69 6.64 11.00
CA ASP A 236 13.27 5.70 10.04
C ASP A 236 12.47 4.39 10.11
N LEU A 237 11.53 4.22 9.18
CA LEU A 237 10.73 3.00 9.07
C LEU A 237 11.58 1.75 8.79
N GLY A 238 12.83 1.93 8.38
CA GLY A 238 13.81 0.85 8.24
C GLY A 238 14.53 0.51 9.55
N ALA A 239 14.60 1.45 10.51
CA ALA A 239 15.32 1.26 11.78
C ALA A 239 14.40 0.83 12.93
N SER A 240 13.08 1.02 12.85
CA SER A 240 12.16 0.70 13.94
C SER A 240 11.52 -0.69 13.85
N GLU A 241 11.57 -1.37 12.73
CA GLU A 241 11.35 -2.80 12.68
C GLU A 241 12.70 -3.50 12.94
N LYS A 242 12.96 -3.85 14.20
CA LYS A 242 13.51 -5.18 14.41
C LYS A 242 12.65 -6.08 13.53
N PRO A 243 13.23 -6.79 12.53
CA PRO A 243 12.45 -7.74 11.79
C PRO A 243 11.63 -8.48 12.83
N MET A 244 10.30 -8.49 12.70
CA MET A 244 9.50 -9.43 13.45
C MET A 244 10.27 -10.72 13.24
N VAL A 245 10.94 -11.17 14.30
CA VAL A 245 11.34 -12.57 14.37
C VAL A 245 9.97 -13.21 14.27
N GLU A 246 9.55 -13.60 13.07
CA GLU A 246 8.59 -14.66 12.96
C GLU A 246 9.17 -15.69 13.94
N ASP A 247 8.42 -16.00 14.98
CA ASP A 247 8.61 -17.26 15.68
C ASP A 247 8.36 -18.32 14.59
N ILE A 248 9.40 -18.51 13.78
CA ILE A 248 9.59 -19.75 13.05
C ILE A 248 9.58 -20.73 14.21
N PRO A 249 8.54 -21.59 14.34
CA PRO A 249 8.55 -22.57 15.41
C PRO A 249 9.91 -23.21 15.29
N GLU A 250 10.76 -22.94 16.29
CA GLU A 250 12.13 -23.43 16.36
C GLU A 250 11.98 -24.91 16.04
N ALA A 251 12.53 -25.31 14.88
CA ALA A 251 12.39 -26.68 14.40
C ALA A 251 12.83 -27.51 15.60
N ALA A 252 11.91 -28.22 16.22
CA ALA A 252 12.07 -28.86 17.52
C ALA A 252 13.49 -29.39 17.55
N ALA A 253 14.30 -28.90 18.49
CA ALA A 253 15.70 -29.28 18.61
C ALA A 253 15.73 -30.79 18.41
N PRO A 254 16.56 -31.35 17.52
CA PRO A 254 16.48 -32.76 17.15
C PRO A 254 16.41 -33.53 18.45
N ALA A 255 15.31 -34.22 18.64
CA ALA A 255 15.10 -35.03 19.85
C ALA A 255 16.36 -35.85 20.02
N GLY A 256 16.96 -35.78 21.23
CA GLY A 256 18.24 -36.45 21.51
C GLY A 256 18.26 -37.84 20.93
N VAL A 257 19.43 -38.39 20.67
CA VAL A 257 19.64 -39.64 19.92
C VAL A 257 18.62 -40.71 20.30
N GLU A 258 17.93 -41.26 19.29
CA GLU A 258 16.97 -42.37 19.47
C GLU A 258 17.70 -43.59 20.05
N ARG A 259 17.55 -43.84 21.36
CA ARG A 259 18.12 -45.01 22.02
C ARG A 259 17.26 -46.22 21.71
N LEU A 260 17.87 -47.25 21.13
CA LEU A 260 17.17 -48.45 20.70
C LEU A 260 17.20 -49.51 21.79
N ALA A 261 16.13 -50.28 21.99
CA ALA A 261 16.10 -51.42 22.87
C ALA A 261 16.87 -52.66 22.28
N GLY A 262 17.31 -52.57 21.03
CA GLY A 262 18.07 -53.55 20.29
C GLY A 262 18.41 -53.05 18.88
N PRO A 263 19.38 -53.65 18.17
CA PRO A 263 19.78 -53.19 16.86
C PRO A 263 18.66 -53.31 15.80
N ARG A 264 18.51 -52.32 14.94
CA ARG A 264 17.61 -52.36 13.76
C ARG A 264 18.36 -53.03 12.60
N GLY A 265 18.37 -54.38 12.53
CA GLY A 265 19.13 -55.15 11.55
C GLY A 265 20.45 -55.65 12.10
N PRO A 266 21.47 -55.96 11.26
CA PRO A 266 22.82 -56.27 11.74
C PRO A 266 23.40 -55.03 12.45
N ALA A 267 23.92 -55.21 13.70
CA ALA A 267 24.59 -54.13 14.42
C ALA A 267 25.87 -53.72 13.71
N ASP A 268 26.19 -52.42 13.67
CA ASP A 268 27.43 -51.94 13.06
C ASP A 268 28.60 -52.18 14.02
N GLU A 269 29.78 -52.48 13.47
CA GLU A 269 31.00 -52.67 14.24
C GLU A 269 31.55 -51.30 14.70
N LEU A 270 31.08 -50.79 15.85
CA LEU A 270 31.48 -49.47 16.37
C LEU A 270 32.98 -49.39 16.69
N ILE A 271 33.67 -50.54 16.81
CA ILE A 271 35.13 -50.62 16.93
C ILE A 271 35.88 -49.96 15.76
N LYS A 272 35.23 -49.76 14.58
CA LYS A 272 35.83 -49.08 13.45
C LYS A 272 36.06 -47.57 13.72
N LEU A 273 35.40 -47.01 14.72
CA LEU A 273 35.66 -45.65 15.17
C LEU A 273 36.95 -45.58 15.98
N THR A 274 37.85 -44.69 15.61
CA THR A 274 39.19 -44.60 16.25
C THR A 274 39.08 -44.30 17.73
N GLY A 275 39.55 -45.22 18.55
CA GLY A 275 39.56 -45.08 20.01
C GLY A 275 38.37 -45.73 20.71
N VAL A 276 37.51 -46.44 19.98
CA VAL A 276 36.48 -47.32 20.57
C VAL A 276 37.11 -48.72 20.81
N SER A 277 37.17 -49.12 22.06
CA SER A 277 37.57 -50.48 22.45
C SER A 277 36.36 -51.41 22.53
N PRO A 278 36.54 -52.77 22.53
CA PRO A 278 35.40 -53.69 22.69
C PRO A 278 34.59 -53.46 23.97
N GLU A 279 35.24 -52.92 25.03
CA GLU A 279 34.57 -52.54 26.26
C GLU A 279 33.67 -51.28 26.07
N ILE A 280 34.14 -50.28 25.33
CA ILE A 280 33.41 -49.05 24.99
C ILE A 280 32.25 -49.36 24.05
N GLU A 281 32.43 -50.23 23.06
CA GLU A 281 31.34 -50.70 22.21
C GLU A 281 30.23 -51.37 23.00
N LYS A 282 30.58 -52.21 23.95
CA LYS A 282 29.60 -52.87 24.83
C LYS A 282 28.83 -51.85 25.66
N GLN A 283 29.49 -50.82 26.19
CA GLN A 283 28.86 -49.75 26.96
C GLN A 283 27.94 -48.90 26.07
N LEU A 284 28.33 -48.63 24.83
CA LEU A 284 27.46 -47.93 23.84
C LEU A 284 26.23 -48.77 23.50
N ASN A 285 26.39 -50.06 23.31
CA ASN A 285 25.29 -51.00 23.08
C ASN A 285 24.35 -51.08 24.29
N ASP A 286 24.87 -51.06 25.52
CA ASP A 286 24.08 -51.04 26.76
C ASP A 286 23.29 -49.70 26.89
N LEU A 287 23.77 -48.63 26.32
CA LEU A 287 23.09 -47.33 26.22
C LEU A 287 22.10 -47.22 25.04
N GLY A 288 21.94 -48.32 24.27
CA GLY A 288 21.01 -48.38 23.13
C GLY A 288 21.55 -47.78 21.84
N ILE A 289 22.88 -47.68 21.68
CA ILE A 289 23.57 -47.15 20.50
C ILE A 289 24.26 -48.32 19.78
N PHE A 290 23.73 -48.72 18.64
CA PHE A 290 24.17 -49.90 17.86
C PHE A 290 24.65 -49.54 16.44
N HIS A 291 24.38 -48.30 15.98
CA HIS A 291 24.59 -47.94 14.58
C HIS A 291 25.37 -46.64 14.40
N PHE A 292 26.14 -46.53 13.30
CA PHE A 292 26.90 -45.34 12.98
C PHE A 292 26.02 -44.11 12.80
N TRP A 293 24.80 -44.25 12.24
CA TRP A 293 23.88 -43.15 12.09
C TRP A 293 23.41 -42.54 13.43
N GLN A 294 23.32 -43.34 14.48
CA GLN A 294 23.02 -42.84 15.83
C GLN A 294 24.16 -41.98 16.37
N VAL A 295 25.42 -42.42 16.19
CA VAL A 295 26.61 -41.67 16.60
C VAL A 295 26.76 -40.38 15.77
N ALA A 296 26.48 -40.43 14.45
CA ALA A 296 26.52 -39.28 13.59
C ALA A 296 25.47 -38.22 13.95
N GLY A 297 24.37 -38.62 14.58
CA GLY A 297 23.26 -37.78 15.04
C GLY A 297 23.39 -37.20 16.43
N PHE A 298 24.48 -37.44 17.16
CA PHE A 298 24.67 -36.92 18.52
C PHE A 298 24.62 -35.40 18.55
N THR A 299 23.80 -34.87 19.44
CA THR A 299 23.79 -33.46 19.80
C THR A 299 24.95 -33.14 20.75
N PRO A 300 25.36 -31.88 20.91
CA PRO A 300 26.36 -31.50 21.90
C PRO A 300 26.01 -31.95 23.33
N SER A 301 24.72 -32.04 23.65
CA SER A 301 24.22 -32.54 24.94
C SER A 301 24.44 -34.07 25.08
N ASP A 302 24.10 -34.81 24.00
CA ASP A 302 24.32 -36.28 23.97
C ASP A 302 25.81 -36.62 24.03
N ALA A 303 26.65 -35.86 23.35
CA ALA A 303 28.10 -36.02 23.35
C ALA A 303 28.72 -35.80 24.75
N ALA A 304 28.17 -34.87 25.54
CA ALA A 304 28.59 -34.64 26.92
C ALA A 304 28.15 -35.82 27.85
N GLU A 305 26.87 -36.22 27.75
CA GLU A 305 26.31 -37.32 28.57
C GLU A 305 27.02 -38.67 28.32
N ILE A 306 27.28 -38.97 27.05
CA ILE A 306 27.99 -40.20 26.64
C ILE A 306 29.47 -40.09 27.00
N GLY A 307 30.09 -38.93 26.88
CA GLY A 307 31.46 -38.66 27.27
C GLY A 307 31.69 -38.93 28.78
N ASP A 308 30.76 -38.52 29.64
CA ASP A 308 30.82 -38.75 31.06
C ASP A 308 30.64 -40.25 31.45
N SER A 309 29.91 -41.00 30.63
CA SER A 309 29.61 -42.41 30.87
C SER A 309 30.65 -43.38 30.31
N VAL A 310 31.29 -43.04 29.18
CA VAL A 310 32.09 -43.97 28.38
C VAL A 310 33.57 -43.55 28.23
N GLY A 311 33.91 -42.30 28.61
CA GLY A 311 35.28 -41.80 28.53
C GLY A 311 35.38 -40.28 28.40
N PRO A 312 36.59 -39.69 28.33
CA PRO A 312 36.75 -38.25 28.33
C PRO A 312 36.00 -37.56 27.14
N PRO A 313 35.23 -36.49 27.41
CA PRO A 313 34.28 -35.85 26.44
C PRO A 313 34.91 -35.43 25.12
N GLY A 314 36.19 -35.13 25.05
CA GLY A 314 36.88 -34.73 23.82
C GLY A 314 37.04 -35.83 22.74
N ARG A 315 36.78 -37.09 23.07
CA ARG A 315 36.86 -38.23 22.13
C ARG A 315 35.55 -38.41 21.34
N VAL A 316 34.42 -38.08 21.95
CA VAL A 316 33.10 -38.31 21.36
C VAL A 316 32.91 -37.44 20.09
N GLN A 317 33.44 -36.23 20.06
CA GLN A 317 33.39 -35.39 18.88
C GLN A 317 34.12 -36.03 17.68
N GLY A 318 35.26 -36.69 17.89
CA GLY A 318 35.97 -37.41 16.85
C GLY A 318 35.18 -38.62 16.32
N TRP A 319 34.38 -39.28 17.17
CA TRP A 319 33.49 -40.38 16.75
C TRP A 319 32.34 -39.87 15.86
N ILE A 320 31.77 -38.72 16.18
CA ILE A 320 30.72 -38.09 15.39
C ILE A 320 31.20 -37.79 13.95
N ASP A 321 32.39 -37.21 13.79
CA ASP A 321 32.94 -36.87 12.50
C ASP A 321 33.28 -38.11 11.68
N GLN A 322 33.81 -39.18 12.31
CA GLN A 322 34.10 -40.45 11.65
C GLN A 322 32.82 -41.22 11.31
N ALA A 323 31.81 -41.21 12.17
CA ALA A 323 30.53 -41.85 11.92
C ALA A 323 29.80 -41.21 10.72
N LYS A 324 29.85 -39.90 10.58
CA LYS A 324 29.31 -39.20 9.41
C LYS A 324 29.96 -39.65 8.10
N THR A 325 31.30 -39.77 8.09
CA THR A 325 32.02 -40.23 6.88
C THR A 325 31.73 -41.69 6.55
N LEU A 326 31.47 -42.55 7.53
CA LEU A 326 31.10 -43.94 7.30
C LEU A 326 29.66 -44.09 6.80
N VAL A 327 28.70 -43.34 7.36
CA VAL A 327 27.31 -43.33 6.90
C VAL A 327 27.21 -42.82 5.46
N ASP A 328 27.95 -41.76 5.10
CA ASP A 328 28.00 -41.24 3.74
C ASP A 328 28.62 -42.23 2.73
N ALA A 329 29.58 -43.07 3.18
CA ALA A 329 30.20 -44.10 2.37
C ALA A 329 29.31 -45.34 2.14
N GLU A 330 28.36 -45.63 3.06
CA GLU A 330 27.37 -46.71 2.89
C GLU A 330 26.16 -46.30 2.08
N ALA A 331 25.92 -44.98 1.91
CA ALA A 331 24.82 -44.42 1.10
C ALA A 331 25.20 -44.19 -0.36
N ALA A 332 26.48 -44.30 -0.75
CA ALA A 332 27.00 -44.10 -2.09
C ALA A 332 27.20 -45.43 -2.82
#